data_bae42283bfc013d4063592073b5c8da3
#
_entry.id   bae42283bfc013d4063592073b5c8da3
#
_cell.length_a   1.000
_cell.length_b   1.000
_cell.length_c   1.000
_cell.angle_alpha   90.00
_cell.angle_beta   90.00
_cell.angle_gamma   90.00
#
_symmetry.space_group_name_H-M   'P 1'
#
loop_
_entity.id
_entity.type
_entity.pdbx_description
1 polymer ?
#
loop_
_entity_poly.entity_id
_entity_poly.type
_entity_poly.pdbx_seq_one_letter_code
_entity_poly.pdbx_strand_id
1 'polypeptide(L)'
;MIYRFKIKYNIKKLVEDNHIDILCIQEHCEESHLDSITIQQKFGLPNRCVFFNRQTAWANFGISIYSHYPIIRYGEINFNSEKNNSMWADILIGKDTIRVFNNHLQTTDVSMNGKKYEEYRSVKDWKGQARTLVNIVEQLKANFVIRASQAIQVRNLIDTTRYPVIVCGDFNDTPMSFAYNHIAGNNLTDGFRDRGKGYGHSFNGIKGLLRIDFISYDKSFTGLVYDSPHLPWSDHNPIIMKVKLKTTSR
;
A
#
# COMPACT_ATOMS: atom_id res chain seq x y z
N MET A 1 -3.60 17.37 -16.88
CA MET A 1 -4.78 16.55 -17.24
C MET A 1 -4.43 15.26 -18.00
N ILE A 2 -3.62 15.29 -19.05
CA ILE A 2 -3.23 14.11 -19.88
C ILE A 2 -2.49 13.04 -19.08
N TYR A 3 -1.63 13.40 -18.15
CA TYR A 3 -0.81 12.46 -17.35
C TYR A 3 -1.67 11.58 -16.41
N ARG A 4 -2.63 12.19 -15.70
CA ARG A 4 -3.55 11.44 -14.80
C ARG A 4 -4.49 10.49 -15.56
N PHE A 5 -4.89 10.85 -16.76
CA PHE A 5 -5.71 9.97 -17.61
C PHE A 5 -4.94 8.72 -18.05
N LYS A 6 -3.65 8.87 -18.40
CA LYS A 6 -2.77 7.74 -18.74
C LYS A 6 -2.58 6.77 -17.58
N ILE A 7 -2.41 7.25 -16.35
CA ILE A 7 -2.24 6.39 -15.16
C ILE A 7 -3.50 5.54 -14.94
N LYS A 8 -4.68 6.14 -14.97
CA LYS A 8 -5.96 5.44 -14.77
C LYS A 8 -6.22 4.37 -15.84
N TYR A 9 -5.94 4.67 -17.10
CA TYR A 9 -6.03 3.71 -18.20
C TYR A 9 -5.05 2.54 -18.02
N ASN A 10 -3.84 2.81 -17.59
CA ASN A 10 -2.82 1.79 -17.36
C ASN A 10 -3.18 0.87 -16.19
N ILE A 11 -3.81 1.39 -15.12
CA ILE A 11 -4.29 0.55 -14.00
C ILE A 11 -5.41 -0.38 -14.49
N LYS A 12 -6.38 0.12 -15.27
CA LYS A 12 -7.44 -0.72 -15.82
C LYS A 12 -6.87 -1.87 -16.65
N LYS A 13 -5.94 -1.55 -17.55
CA LYS A 13 -5.26 -2.56 -18.36
C LYS A 13 -4.51 -3.58 -17.50
N LEU A 14 -3.84 -3.13 -16.44
CA LEU A 14 -3.16 -4.03 -15.49
C LEU A 14 -4.15 -4.99 -14.81
N VAL A 15 -5.32 -4.49 -14.40
CA VAL A 15 -6.40 -5.29 -13.81
C VAL A 15 -6.91 -6.35 -14.78
N GLU A 16 -7.18 -5.95 -16.03
CA GLU A 16 -7.69 -6.84 -17.07
C GLU A 16 -6.66 -7.90 -17.48
N ASP A 17 -5.43 -7.49 -17.80
CA ASP A 17 -4.35 -8.39 -18.26
C ASP A 17 -3.97 -9.45 -17.20
N ASN A 18 -4.10 -9.12 -15.91
CA ASN A 18 -3.72 -10.01 -14.81
C ASN A 18 -4.93 -10.69 -14.12
N HIS A 19 -6.15 -10.41 -14.58
CA HIS A 19 -7.39 -10.94 -13.98
C HIS A 19 -7.45 -10.66 -12.47
N ILE A 20 -7.31 -9.37 -12.10
CA ILE A 20 -7.28 -8.93 -10.71
C ILE A 20 -8.70 -8.88 -10.15
N ASP A 21 -8.97 -9.64 -9.10
CA ASP A 21 -10.27 -9.66 -8.40
C ASP A 21 -10.39 -8.54 -7.37
N ILE A 22 -9.28 -8.17 -6.71
CA ILE A 22 -9.23 -7.16 -5.63
C ILE A 22 -8.06 -6.24 -5.90
N LEU A 23 -8.33 -4.93 -5.95
CA LEU A 23 -7.35 -3.88 -6.18
C LEU A 23 -7.30 -2.94 -4.97
N CYS A 24 -6.16 -2.85 -4.32
CA CYS A 24 -5.87 -1.93 -3.23
C CYS A 24 -5.01 -0.78 -3.74
N ILE A 25 -5.47 0.47 -3.56
CA ILE A 25 -4.73 1.66 -4.02
C ILE A 25 -4.40 2.53 -2.82
N GLN A 26 -3.12 2.80 -2.62
CA GLN A 26 -2.60 3.86 -1.78
C GLN A 26 -2.50 5.15 -2.62
N GLU A 27 -2.50 6.30 -1.98
CA GLU A 27 -2.52 7.62 -2.66
C GLU A 27 -3.64 7.75 -3.71
N HIS A 28 -4.78 7.11 -3.42
CA HIS A 28 -5.95 7.18 -4.29
C HIS A 28 -6.35 8.64 -4.53
N CYS A 29 -6.60 8.99 -5.79
CA CYS A 29 -6.97 10.35 -6.18
C CYS A 29 -8.22 10.35 -7.05
N GLU A 30 -9.25 11.05 -6.60
CA GLU A 30 -10.48 11.31 -7.37
C GLU A 30 -10.64 12.80 -7.66
N GLU A 31 -11.01 13.14 -8.89
CA GLU A 31 -11.35 14.49 -9.26
C GLU A 31 -12.73 14.85 -8.67
N SER A 32 -12.86 16.02 -8.03
CA SER A 32 -14.05 16.38 -7.25
C SER A 32 -15.35 16.49 -8.08
N HIS A 33 -15.23 16.58 -9.40
CA HIS A 33 -16.38 16.70 -10.32
C HIS A 33 -16.81 15.39 -10.99
N LEU A 34 -16.13 14.27 -10.71
CA LEU A 34 -16.51 12.97 -11.27
C LEU A 34 -17.55 12.27 -10.37
N ASP A 35 -18.58 11.71 -11.00
CA ASP A 35 -19.54 10.90 -10.29
C ASP A 35 -18.97 9.51 -9.92
N SER A 36 -19.58 8.90 -8.89
CA SER A 36 -19.14 7.63 -8.36
C SER A 36 -19.25 6.46 -9.36
N ILE A 37 -20.21 6.51 -10.29
CA ILE A 37 -20.43 5.46 -11.29
C ILE A 37 -19.29 5.47 -12.31
N THR A 38 -18.92 6.65 -12.81
CA THR A 38 -17.79 6.83 -13.72
C THR A 38 -16.50 6.34 -13.09
N ILE A 39 -16.33 6.53 -11.78
CA ILE A 39 -15.14 6.08 -11.05
C ILE A 39 -15.12 4.55 -10.90
N GLN A 40 -16.24 3.92 -10.58
CA GLN A 40 -16.33 2.44 -10.49
C GLN A 40 -16.00 1.76 -11.82
N GLN A 41 -16.49 2.29 -12.92
CA GLN A 41 -16.25 1.74 -14.25
C GLN A 41 -14.79 1.85 -14.70
N LYS A 42 -14.00 2.74 -14.09
CA LYS A 42 -12.60 2.99 -14.49
C LYS A 42 -11.70 1.79 -14.39
N PHE A 43 -11.92 0.91 -13.41
CA PHE A 43 -11.04 -0.23 -13.18
C PHE A 43 -11.68 -1.58 -13.54
N GLY A 44 -12.95 -1.59 -14.02
CA GLY A 44 -13.67 -2.83 -14.32
C GLY A 44 -14.07 -3.65 -13.09
N LEU A 45 -13.98 -3.06 -11.89
CA LEU A 45 -14.32 -3.69 -10.62
C LEU A 45 -15.56 -2.99 -10.01
N PRO A 46 -16.71 -3.70 -9.92
CA PRO A 46 -18.00 -3.07 -9.64
C PRO A 46 -18.21 -2.60 -8.19
N ASN A 47 -17.48 -3.19 -7.24
CA ASN A 47 -17.61 -2.84 -5.83
C ASN A 47 -16.41 -2.03 -5.36
N ARG A 48 -16.64 -1.00 -4.55
CA ARG A 48 -15.56 -0.19 -3.99
C ARG A 48 -15.89 0.35 -2.60
N CYS A 49 -14.85 0.62 -1.82
CA CYS A 49 -14.87 1.49 -0.65
C CYS A 49 -13.64 2.40 -0.66
N VAL A 50 -13.84 3.64 -0.18
CA VAL A 50 -12.82 4.69 -0.22
C VAL A 50 -12.90 5.51 1.06
N PHE A 51 -11.74 5.87 1.62
CA PHE A 51 -11.62 6.89 2.64
C PHE A 51 -10.69 8.00 2.18
N PHE A 52 -11.17 9.25 2.27
CA PHE A 52 -10.41 10.44 1.90
C PHE A 52 -9.90 11.14 3.15
N ASN A 53 -8.58 11.24 3.27
CA ASN A 53 -7.92 11.95 4.37
C ASN A 53 -7.54 13.39 4.00
N ARG A 54 -7.60 13.76 2.71
CA ARG A 54 -7.39 15.13 2.24
C ARG A 54 -8.35 15.45 1.09
N GLN A 55 -9.05 16.58 1.22
CA GLN A 55 -9.95 17.09 0.19
C GLN A 55 -9.50 18.50 -0.24
N THR A 56 -9.56 18.75 -1.53
CA THR A 56 -9.26 20.05 -2.14
C THR A 56 -10.38 20.45 -3.10
N ALA A 57 -10.38 21.68 -3.59
CA ALA A 57 -11.36 22.13 -4.56
C ALA A 57 -11.37 21.29 -5.87
N TRP A 58 -10.27 20.62 -6.20
CA TRP A 58 -10.08 19.93 -7.47
C TRP A 58 -10.02 18.42 -7.37
N ALA A 59 -9.61 17.88 -6.22
CA ALA A 59 -9.44 16.45 -6.03
C ALA A 59 -9.50 16.04 -4.56
N ASN A 60 -9.95 14.81 -4.33
CA ASN A 60 -9.95 14.11 -3.06
C ASN A 60 -8.84 13.06 -3.08
N PHE A 61 -8.07 12.95 -1.99
CA PHE A 61 -6.96 12.03 -1.85
C PHE A 61 -7.19 11.10 -0.66
N GLY A 62 -6.78 9.84 -0.80
CA GLY A 62 -6.99 8.86 0.26
C GLY A 62 -6.54 7.47 -0.09
N ILE A 63 -7.29 6.49 0.37
CA ILE A 63 -7.02 5.06 0.20
C ILE A 63 -8.29 4.34 -0.24
N SER A 64 -8.16 3.29 -1.07
CA SER A 64 -9.33 2.59 -1.61
C SER A 64 -9.11 1.10 -1.79
N ILE A 65 -10.20 0.35 -1.75
CA ILE A 65 -10.27 -1.06 -2.16
C ILE A 65 -11.38 -1.17 -3.20
N TYR A 66 -11.06 -1.76 -4.34
CA TYR A 66 -12.00 -2.16 -5.39
C TYR A 66 -12.06 -3.67 -5.44
N SER A 67 -13.23 -4.23 -5.75
CA SER A 67 -13.42 -5.67 -5.78
C SER A 67 -14.40 -6.11 -6.87
N HIS A 68 -14.09 -7.25 -7.49
CA HIS A 68 -15.06 -7.97 -8.33
C HIS A 68 -16.21 -8.53 -7.47
N TYR A 69 -15.91 -8.92 -6.23
CA TYR A 69 -16.85 -9.49 -5.28
C TYR A 69 -17.52 -8.43 -4.39
N PRO A 70 -18.73 -8.70 -3.83
CA PRO A 70 -19.40 -7.77 -2.93
C PRO A 70 -18.55 -7.41 -1.69
N ILE A 71 -18.44 -6.13 -1.40
CA ILE A 71 -17.90 -5.60 -0.14
C ILE A 71 -19.07 -5.46 0.83
N ILE A 72 -19.10 -6.27 1.90
CA ILE A 72 -20.23 -6.33 2.84
C ILE A 72 -20.04 -5.44 4.08
N ARG A 73 -18.80 -5.16 4.44
CA ARG A 73 -18.40 -4.24 5.52
C ARG A 73 -17.04 -3.65 5.22
N TYR A 74 -16.80 -2.46 5.71
CA TYR A 74 -15.47 -1.83 5.63
C TYR A 74 -15.31 -0.79 6.74
N GLY A 75 -14.08 -0.42 7.04
CA GLY A 75 -13.76 0.59 8.04
C GLY A 75 -12.39 1.22 7.80
N GLU A 76 -12.26 2.45 8.29
CA GLU A 76 -11.00 3.18 8.28
C GLU A 76 -10.19 2.87 9.55
N ILE A 77 -8.87 2.92 9.42
CA ILE A 77 -7.92 3.03 10.52
C ILE A 77 -7.29 4.41 10.39
N ASN A 78 -7.91 5.37 11.08
CA ASN A 78 -7.52 6.77 10.96
C ASN A 78 -6.29 7.06 11.83
N PHE A 79 -5.22 7.49 11.19
CA PHE A 79 -3.97 7.87 11.87
C PHE A 79 -3.89 9.36 12.22
N ASN A 80 -4.97 10.13 12.02
CA ASN A 80 -5.00 11.59 12.14
C ASN A 80 -3.92 12.28 11.25
N SER A 81 -3.74 11.75 10.04
CA SER A 81 -2.76 12.21 9.07
C SER A 81 -3.45 12.63 7.78
N GLU A 82 -3.05 13.75 7.20
CA GLU A 82 -3.54 14.17 5.87
C GLU A 82 -2.95 13.35 4.70
N LYS A 83 -1.90 12.57 4.96
CA LYS A 83 -1.18 11.81 3.92
C LYS A 83 -1.35 10.31 4.05
N ASN A 84 -1.51 9.81 5.27
CA ASN A 84 -1.41 8.39 5.57
C ASN A 84 -2.66 7.90 6.29
N ASN A 85 -3.20 6.80 5.86
CA ASN A 85 -4.29 6.09 6.50
C ASN A 85 -4.26 4.60 6.11
N SER A 86 -5.03 3.81 6.82
CA SER A 86 -5.27 2.41 6.47
C SER A 86 -6.76 2.13 6.48
N MET A 87 -7.15 1.05 5.82
CA MET A 87 -8.53 0.61 5.79
C MET A 87 -8.61 -0.91 5.72
N TRP A 88 -9.77 -1.43 6.05
CA TRP A 88 -10.10 -2.84 5.85
C TRP A 88 -11.46 -2.99 5.16
N ALA A 89 -11.63 -4.11 4.47
CA ALA A 89 -12.89 -4.50 3.85
C ALA A 89 -13.16 -6.00 4.05
N ASP A 90 -14.39 -6.33 4.40
CA ASP A 90 -14.91 -7.70 4.39
C ASP A 90 -15.53 -7.97 3.02
N ILE A 91 -14.97 -8.93 2.30
CA ILE A 91 -15.32 -9.26 0.94
C ILE A 91 -15.91 -10.66 0.89
N LEU A 92 -17.11 -10.78 0.31
CA LEU A 92 -17.84 -12.04 0.20
C LEU A 92 -17.47 -12.78 -1.09
N ILE A 93 -16.77 -13.91 -0.98
CA ILE A 93 -16.34 -14.74 -2.10
C ILE A 93 -17.12 -16.06 -2.04
N GLY A 94 -18.16 -16.18 -2.84
CA GLY A 94 -19.06 -17.33 -2.77
C GLY A 94 -19.79 -17.39 -1.42
N LYS A 95 -19.45 -18.35 -0.55
CA LYS A 95 -20.00 -18.51 0.80
C LYS A 95 -19.04 -18.02 1.90
N ASP A 96 -17.83 -17.74 1.53
CA ASP A 96 -16.76 -17.36 2.47
C ASP A 96 -16.55 -15.86 2.49
N THR A 97 -16.27 -15.32 3.66
CA THR A 97 -15.87 -13.91 3.81
C THR A 97 -14.41 -13.86 4.14
N ILE A 98 -13.67 -13.00 3.45
CA ILE A 98 -12.28 -12.67 3.75
C ILE A 98 -12.18 -11.23 4.20
N ARG A 99 -11.17 -10.89 5.01
CA ARG A 99 -10.83 -9.50 5.35
C ARG A 99 -9.55 -9.09 4.66
N VAL A 100 -9.62 -7.99 3.92
CA VAL A 100 -8.49 -7.37 3.25
C VAL A 100 -8.15 -6.07 3.95
N PHE A 101 -6.90 -5.92 4.37
CA PHE A 101 -6.34 -4.66 4.88
C PHE A 101 -5.52 -4.00 3.79
N ASN A 102 -5.78 -2.72 3.56
CA ASN A 102 -4.99 -1.85 2.70
C ASN A 102 -4.33 -0.77 3.55
N ASN A 103 -3.01 -0.69 3.52
CA ASN A 103 -2.24 0.16 4.42
C ASN A 103 -1.41 1.17 3.63
N HIS A 104 -1.37 2.40 4.10
CA HIS A 104 -0.41 3.42 3.71
C HIS A 104 0.15 4.04 4.99
N LEU A 105 1.26 3.49 5.47
CA LEU A 105 1.89 3.93 6.71
C LEU A 105 2.69 5.20 6.49
N GLN A 106 3.14 5.82 7.59
CA GLN A 106 3.84 7.10 7.60
C GLN A 106 4.97 7.15 6.58
N THR A 107 4.85 8.08 5.64
CA THR A 107 5.83 8.32 4.59
C THR A 107 7.14 8.85 5.17
N THR A 108 8.26 8.38 4.64
CA THR A 108 9.60 8.76 5.13
C THR A 108 10.01 10.17 4.70
N ASP A 109 9.46 10.72 3.65
CA ASP A 109 9.64 12.06 3.03
C ASP A 109 10.98 12.78 3.38
N VAL A 110 12.08 12.15 2.98
CA VAL A 110 13.43 12.75 3.11
C VAL A 110 13.86 13.50 1.84
N SER A 111 12.99 13.61 0.85
CA SER A 111 13.30 14.15 -0.47
C SER A 111 13.84 15.59 -0.43
N MET A 112 13.25 16.44 0.42
CA MET A 112 13.70 17.83 0.60
C MET A 112 15.08 17.90 1.25
N ASN A 113 15.34 17.07 2.26
CA ASN A 113 16.64 16.99 2.91
C ASN A 113 17.71 16.38 2.00
N GLY A 114 17.33 15.40 1.18
CA GLY A 114 18.21 14.81 0.17
C GLY A 114 18.68 15.84 -0.87
N LYS A 115 17.77 16.69 -1.39
CA LYS A 115 18.13 17.79 -2.29
C LYS A 115 19.08 18.79 -1.65
N LYS A 116 18.80 19.21 -0.41
CA LYS A 116 19.69 20.10 0.35
C LYS A 116 21.07 19.48 0.58
N TYR A 117 21.13 18.18 0.87
CA TYR A 117 22.41 17.49 1.04
C TYR A 117 23.25 17.54 -0.24
N GLU A 118 22.66 17.26 -1.41
CA GLU A 118 23.38 17.34 -2.68
C GLU A 118 23.79 18.77 -3.03
N GLU A 119 22.98 19.78 -2.70
CA GLU A 119 23.34 21.18 -2.85
C GLU A 119 24.58 21.53 -2.02
N TYR A 120 24.61 21.21 -0.72
CA TYR A 120 25.78 21.45 0.14
C TYR A 120 27.00 20.63 -0.27
N ARG A 121 26.79 19.44 -0.82
CA ARG A 121 27.87 18.61 -1.38
C ARG A 121 28.48 19.26 -2.60
N SER A 122 27.70 19.86 -3.49
CA SER A 122 28.18 20.51 -4.72
C SER A 122 29.09 21.72 -4.42
N VAL A 123 28.82 22.46 -3.36
CA VAL A 123 29.63 23.61 -2.91
C VAL A 123 30.65 23.26 -1.81
N LYS A 124 30.84 21.98 -1.51
CA LYS A 124 31.77 21.45 -0.50
C LYS A 124 31.55 22.01 0.92
N ASP A 125 30.30 22.38 1.26
CA ASP A 125 29.94 22.81 2.62
C ASP A 125 29.72 21.58 3.53
N TRP A 126 30.78 21.12 4.19
CA TRP A 126 30.74 19.97 5.08
C TRP A 126 29.89 20.19 6.34
N LYS A 127 29.76 21.42 6.82
CA LYS A 127 28.90 21.76 7.99
C LYS A 127 27.43 21.68 7.62
N GLY A 128 27.04 22.16 6.42
CA GLY A 128 25.71 22.03 5.87
C GLY A 128 25.34 20.58 5.62
N GLN A 129 26.26 19.80 5.07
CA GLN A 129 26.07 18.35 4.87
C GLN A 129 25.84 17.62 6.20
N ALA A 130 26.69 17.84 7.21
CA ALA A 130 26.57 17.21 8.53
C ALA A 130 25.24 17.55 9.21
N ARG A 131 24.84 18.84 9.20
CA ARG A 131 23.54 19.28 9.74
C ARG A 131 22.38 18.61 9.03
N THR A 132 22.43 18.50 7.70
CA THR A 132 21.37 17.87 6.91
C THR A 132 21.28 16.38 7.21
N LEU A 133 22.40 15.68 7.40
CA LEU A 133 22.41 14.27 7.80
C LEU A 133 21.78 14.07 9.19
N VAL A 134 22.08 14.93 10.16
CA VAL A 134 21.43 14.88 11.48
C VAL A 134 19.92 15.04 11.33
N ASN A 135 19.46 16.03 10.57
CA ASN A 135 18.02 16.25 10.32
C ASN A 135 17.36 15.03 9.65
N ILE A 136 18.03 14.38 8.70
CA ILE A 136 17.55 13.15 8.07
C ILE A 136 17.40 12.04 9.12
N VAL A 137 18.39 11.84 9.97
CA VAL A 137 18.35 10.80 11.01
C VAL A 137 17.23 11.07 12.02
N GLU A 138 17.05 12.31 12.46
CA GLU A 138 15.97 12.68 13.37
C GLU A 138 14.58 12.46 12.75
N GLN A 139 14.41 12.85 11.49
CA GLN A 139 13.19 12.63 10.74
C GLN A 139 12.90 11.12 10.56
N LEU A 140 13.91 10.32 10.24
CA LEU A 140 13.78 8.87 10.16
C LEU A 140 13.34 8.27 11.49
N LYS A 141 13.96 8.68 12.62
CA LYS A 141 13.56 8.22 13.96
C LYS A 141 12.11 8.56 14.27
N ALA A 142 11.69 9.81 14.02
CA ALA A 142 10.31 10.23 14.25
C ALA A 142 9.33 9.39 13.41
N ASN A 143 9.63 9.16 12.14
CA ASN A 143 8.79 8.36 11.25
C ASN A 143 8.74 6.88 11.68
N PHE A 144 9.84 6.31 12.20
CA PHE A 144 9.83 4.95 12.75
C PHE A 144 8.91 4.81 13.96
N VAL A 145 8.90 5.78 14.88
CA VAL A 145 8.00 5.79 16.03
C VAL A 145 6.53 5.87 15.61
N ILE A 146 6.23 6.75 14.64
CA ILE A 146 4.87 6.89 14.10
C ILE A 146 4.44 5.58 13.44
N ARG A 147 5.26 5.00 12.55
CA ARG A 147 4.95 3.71 11.89
C ARG A 147 4.75 2.58 12.89
N ALA A 148 5.55 2.55 13.97
CA ALA A 148 5.39 1.55 15.02
C ALA A 148 4.01 1.64 15.68
N SER A 149 3.55 2.85 16.02
CA SER A 149 2.20 3.08 16.56
C SER A 149 1.11 2.69 15.58
N GLN A 150 1.25 3.03 14.29
CA GLN A 150 0.32 2.65 13.24
C GLN A 150 0.27 1.12 13.05
N ALA A 151 1.42 0.47 13.05
CA ALA A 151 1.53 -0.99 12.94
C ALA A 151 0.81 -1.71 14.09
N ILE A 152 0.93 -1.20 15.32
CA ILE A 152 0.21 -1.74 16.49
C ILE A 152 -1.31 -1.63 16.28
N GLN A 153 -1.82 -0.49 15.80
CA GLN A 153 -3.24 -0.32 15.53
C GLN A 153 -3.75 -1.30 14.47
N VAL A 154 -3.01 -1.45 13.36
CA VAL A 154 -3.34 -2.40 12.29
C VAL A 154 -3.32 -3.83 12.84
N ARG A 155 -2.28 -4.21 13.59
CA ARG A 155 -2.14 -5.56 14.15
C ARG A 155 -3.28 -5.91 15.10
N ASN A 156 -3.68 -5.01 15.97
CA ASN A 156 -4.80 -5.22 16.89
C ASN A 156 -6.10 -5.58 16.15
N LEU A 157 -6.36 -4.96 14.99
CA LEU A 157 -7.53 -5.28 14.17
C LEU A 157 -7.39 -6.60 13.41
N ILE A 158 -6.17 -6.97 13.01
CA ILE A 158 -5.89 -8.29 12.44
C ILE A 158 -6.18 -9.38 13.47
N ASP A 159 -5.72 -9.21 14.71
CA ASP A 159 -5.86 -10.20 15.77
C ASP A 159 -7.32 -10.39 16.23
N THR A 160 -8.15 -9.37 16.09
CA THR A 160 -9.56 -9.43 16.46
C THR A 160 -10.48 -9.95 15.36
N THR A 161 -10.00 -10.11 14.14
CA THR A 161 -10.83 -10.66 13.05
C THR A 161 -10.91 -12.18 13.10
N ARG A 162 -12.10 -12.70 12.78
CA ARG A 162 -12.35 -14.14 12.64
C ARG A 162 -12.30 -14.65 11.20
N TYR A 163 -12.17 -13.73 10.25
CA TYR A 163 -12.11 -14.06 8.84
C TYR A 163 -10.69 -14.37 8.40
N PRO A 164 -10.50 -15.16 7.32
CA PRO A 164 -9.23 -15.24 6.61
C PRO A 164 -8.73 -13.85 6.22
N VAL A 165 -7.43 -13.60 6.42
CA VAL A 165 -6.84 -12.26 6.30
C VAL A 165 -5.85 -12.18 5.15
N ILE A 166 -5.98 -11.10 4.36
CA ILE A 166 -4.94 -10.60 3.47
C ILE A 166 -4.57 -9.19 3.93
N VAL A 167 -3.29 -8.91 4.07
CA VAL A 167 -2.76 -7.59 4.44
C VAL A 167 -1.85 -7.11 3.33
N CYS A 168 -2.13 -5.95 2.76
CA CYS A 168 -1.29 -5.35 1.74
C CYS A 168 -1.09 -3.86 1.98
N GLY A 169 -0.19 -3.25 1.23
CA GLY A 169 0.00 -1.81 1.15
C GLY A 169 1.44 -1.37 1.14
N ASP A 170 1.60 -0.05 1.07
CA ASP A 170 2.87 0.63 1.25
C ASP A 170 3.12 0.85 2.76
N PHE A 171 4.08 0.13 3.30
CA PHE A 171 4.46 0.27 4.71
C PHE A 171 5.50 1.37 4.92
N ASN A 172 6.01 1.96 3.82
CA ASN A 172 7.08 2.98 3.86
C ASN A 172 8.31 2.54 4.68
N ASP A 173 8.49 1.23 4.82
CA ASP A 173 9.54 0.63 5.63
C ASP A 173 9.98 -0.74 5.06
N THR A 174 11.16 -1.20 5.43
CA THR A 174 11.75 -2.42 4.90
C THR A 174 11.34 -3.67 5.70
N PRO A 175 11.59 -4.91 5.18
CA PRO A 175 11.28 -6.15 5.89
C PRO A 175 12.02 -6.35 7.22
N MET A 176 13.02 -5.53 7.52
CA MET A 176 13.75 -5.57 8.79
C MET A 176 13.14 -4.66 9.86
N SER A 177 12.15 -3.84 9.51
CA SER A 177 11.55 -2.86 10.41
C SER A 177 10.63 -3.49 11.45
N PHE A 178 10.42 -2.76 12.54
CA PHE A 178 9.41 -3.10 13.54
C PHE A 178 8.01 -3.16 12.91
N ALA A 179 7.66 -2.17 12.09
CA ALA A 179 6.32 -2.08 11.49
C ALA A 179 5.99 -3.33 10.65
N TYR A 180 6.88 -3.73 9.77
CA TYR A 180 6.69 -4.95 8.97
C TYR A 180 6.57 -6.19 9.85
N ASN A 181 7.53 -6.41 10.76
CA ASN A 181 7.55 -7.61 11.59
C ASN A 181 6.36 -7.68 12.55
N HIS A 182 5.92 -6.53 13.07
CA HIS A 182 4.79 -6.46 13.99
C HIS A 182 3.46 -6.76 13.27
N ILE A 183 3.24 -6.19 12.08
CA ILE A 183 2.05 -6.49 11.26
C ILE A 183 2.04 -7.96 10.81
N ALA A 184 3.15 -8.47 10.33
CA ALA A 184 3.26 -9.87 9.90
C ALA A 184 3.01 -10.85 11.06
N GLY A 185 3.53 -10.54 12.26
CA GLY A 185 3.46 -11.43 13.40
C GLY A 185 3.98 -12.82 13.05
N ASN A 186 3.45 -13.85 13.74
CA ASN A 186 3.82 -15.24 13.49
C ASN A 186 2.82 -15.98 12.59
N ASN A 187 1.79 -15.33 12.14
CA ASN A 187 0.64 -15.96 11.47
C ASN A 187 0.38 -15.50 10.05
N LEU A 188 1.08 -14.48 9.57
CA LEU A 188 0.99 -14.07 8.17
C LEU A 188 2.23 -14.51 7.38
N THR A 189 1.98 -15.02 6.20
CA THR A 189 3.01 -15.40 5.22
C THR A 189 3.21 -14.24 4.24
N ASP A 190 4.44 -13.73 4.13
CA ASP A 190 4.81 -12.73 3.12
C ASP A 190 4.80 -13.38 1.73
N GLY A 191 4.00 -12.82 0.83
CA GLY A 191 3.83 -13.34 -0.52
C GLY A 191 5.11 -13.39 -1.34
N PHE A 192 6.00 -12.39 -1.19
CA PHE A 192 7.30 -12.42 -1.85
C PHE A 192 8.19 -13.54 -1.31
N ARG A 193 8.24 -13.73 0.00
CA ARG A 193 9.04 -14.81 0.62
C ARG A 193 8.52 -16.20 0.24
N ASP A 194 7.22 -16.33 0.01
CA ASP A 194 6.59 -17.60 -0.38
C ASP A 194 6.73 -17.89 -1.87
N ARG A 195 6.48 -16.92 -2.74
CA ARG A 195 6.36 -17.14 -4.20
C ARG A 195 7.17 -16.18 -5.06
N GLY A 196 7.78 -15.14 -4.47
CA GLY A 196 8.57 -14.18 -5.21
C GLY A 196 9.87 -14.74 -5.75
N LYS A 197 10.41 -14.08 -6.76
CA LYS A 197 11.71 -14.39 -7.38
C LYS A 197 12.52 -13.10 -7.53
N GLY A 198 13.83 -13.24 -7.53
CA GLY A 198 14.74 -12.11 -7.72
C GLY A 198 14.82 -11.20 -6.51
N TYR A 199 14.93 -9.90 -6.74
CA TYR A 199 15.23 -8.89 -5.72
C TYR A 199 13.99 -8.35 -4.98
N GLY A 200 12.80 -8.44 -5.61
CA GLY A 200 11.53 -8.05 -5.01
C GLY A 200 11.40 -6.58 -4.66
N HIS A 201 12.18 -5.67 -5.25
CA HIS A 201 12.03 -4.24 -5.01
C HIS A 201 10.67 -3.75 -5.51
N SER A 202 10.09 -2.86 -4.73
CA SER A 202 8.80 -2.25 -5.06
C SER A 202 8.90 -0.74 -5.26
N PHE A 203 9.95 -0.10 -4.74
CA PHE A 203 10.18 1.32 -4.86
C PHE A 203 11.39 1.62 -5.77
N ASN A 204 11.19 2.48 -6.78
CA ASN A 204 12.17 2.81 -7.81
C ASN A 204 13.08 3.99 -7.42
N GLY A 205 12.78 4.70 -6.32
CA GLY A 205 13.45 5.95 -5.98
C GLY A 205 14.92 5.82 -5.57
N ILE A 206 15.32 4.83 -4.81
CA ILE A 206 16.70 4.62 -4.37
C ILE A 206 17.32 3.50 -5.21
N LYS A 207 17.56 3.76 -6.51
CA LYS A 207 18.13 2.80 -7.47
C LYS A 207 17.42 1.44 -7.48
N GLY A 208 16.13 1.40 -7.14
CA GLY A 208 15.35 0.17 -7.11
C GLY A 208 15.83 -0.85 -6.05
N LEU A 209 16.33 -0.41 -4.90
CA LEU A 209 16.86 -1.29 -3.87
C LEU A 209 15.88 -1.61 -2.74
N LEU A 210 14.76 -0.88 -2.65
CA LEU A 210 13.86 -1.01 -1.51
C LEU A 210 12.60 -1.80 -1.87
N ARG A 211 12.25 -2.72 -0.97
CA ARG A 211 10.94 -3.36 -0.91
C ARG A 211 10.20 -2.78 0.29
N ILE A 212 9.22 -1.94 0.04
CA ILE A 212 8.42 -1.23 1.05
C ILE A 212 6.93 -1.48 0.89
N ASP A 213 6.54 -2.07 -0.23
CA ASP A 213 5.19 -2.55 -0.48
C ASP A 213 5.10 -4.06 -0.24
N PHE A 214 4.00 -4.50 0.36
CA PHE A 214 3.83 -5.89 0.79
C PHE A 214 2.44 -6.42 0.49
N ILE A 215 2.36 -7.73 0.25
CA ILE A 215 1.15 -8.54 0.38
C ILE A 215 1.47 -9.75 1.23
N SER A 216 0.74 -9.90 2.33
CA SER A 216 0.83 -11.04 3.23
C SER A 216 -0.55 -11.65 3.47
N TYR A 217 -0.62 -12.92 3.75
CA TYR A 217 -1.87 -13.66 3.97
C TYR A 217 -1.70 -14.71 5.07
N ASP A 218 -2.80 -15.06 5.72
CA ASP A 218 -2.79 -16.06 6.78
C ASP A 218 -2.82 -17.51 6.25
N LYS A 219 -2.76 -18.49 7.16
CA LYS A 219 -2.75 -19.92 6.86
C LYS A 219 -3.97 -20.45 6.11
N SER A 220 -5.06 -19.66 6.04
CA SER A 220 -6.28 -20.04 5.30
C SER A 220 -6.07 -19.97 3.80
N PHE A 221 -5.00 -19.34 3.34
CA PHE A 221 -4.66 -19.27 1.94
C PHE A 221 -3.47 -20.15 1.57
N THR A 222 -3.36 -20.45 0.28
CA THR A 222 -2.17 -21.00 -0.37
C THR A 222 -1.73 -20.01 -1.44
N GLY A 223 -0.50 -19.53 -1.38
CA GLY A 223 0.09 -18.70 -2.42
C GLY A 223 0.32 -19.48 -3.71
N LEU A 224 0.00 -18.88 -4.84
CA LEU A 224 0.16 -19.48 -6.16
C LEU A 224 1.20 -18.75 -6.98
N VAL A 225 1.05 -17.44 -7.13
CA VAL A 225 1.92 -16.59 -7.96
C VAL A 225 2.17 -15.27 -7.25
N TYR A 226 3.40 -14.80 -7.29
CA TYR A 226 3.77 -13.43 -6.94
C TYR A 226 4.45 -12.79 -8.14
N ASP A 227 4.04 -11.56 -8.47
CA ASP A 227 4.66 -10.74 -9.51
C ASP A 227 4.72 -9.28 -9.09
N SER A 228 5.70 -8.55 -9.63
CA SER A 228 5.88 -7.12 -9.41
C SER A 228 6.44 -6.49 -10.70
N PRO A 229 5.57 -6.25 -11.70
CA PRO A 229 6.01 -5.71 -12.98
C PRO A 229 6.47 -4.28 -12.85
N HIS A 230 7.55 -3.93 -13.56
CA HIS A 230 8.04 -2.56 -13.60
C HIS A 230 7.07 -1.65 -14.36
N LEU A 231 6.67 -0.54 -13.73
CA LEU A 231 5.81 0.47 -14.35
C LEU A 231 6.57 1.80 -14.54
N PRO A 232 6.81 2.23 -15.79
CA PRO A 232 7.61 3.43 -16.08
C PRO A 232 6.90 4.75 -15.73
N TRP A 233 5.65 4.69 -15.29
CA TRP A 233 4.80 5.85 -14.96
C TRP A 233 4.53 5.97 -13.45
N SER A 234 5.13 5.12 -12.63
CA SER A 234 5.06 5.17 -11.18
C SER A 234 6.44 4.99 -10.57
N ASP A 235 6.67 5.61 -9.43
CA ASP A 235 7.85 5.39 -8.60
C ASP A 235 7.72 4.13 -7.72
N HIS A 236 6.52 3.51 -7.67
CA HIS A 236 6.29 2.20 -7.10
C HIS A 236 5.93 1.18 -8.18
N ASN A 237 6.44 -0.03 -8.05
CA ASN A 237 5.99 -1.18 -8.83
C ASN A 237 4.78 -1.81 -8.11
N PRO A 238 3.70 -2.16 -8.83
CA PRO A 238 2.56 -2.85 -8.22
C PRO A 238 2.98 -4.23 -7.76
N ILE A 239 2.32 -4.72 -6.71
CA ILE A 239 2.45 -6.10 -6.28
C ILE A 239 1.20 -6.87 -6.67
N ILE A 240 1.38 -7.98 -7.35
CA ILE A 240 0.32 -8.89 -7.77
C ILE A 240 0.52 -10.22 -7.05
N MET A 241 -0.51 -10.69 -6.37
CA MET A 241 -0.48 -11.99 -5.69
C MET A 241 -1.72 -12.80 -6.05
N LYS A 242 -1.52 -14.02 -6.54
CA LYS A 242 -2.60 -15.00 -6.69
C LYS A 242 -2.58 -15.94 -5.51
N VAL A 243 -3.71 -16.05 -4.82
CA VAL A 243 -3.89 -16.94 -3.68
C VAL A 243 -5.13 -17.82 -3.88
N LYS A 244 -5.11 -19.00 -3.29
CA LYS A 244 -6.27 -19.90 -3.23
C LYS A 244 -6.73 -19.98 -1.78
N LEU A 245 -8.00 -19.66 -1.52
CA LEU A 245 -8.62 -19.92 -0.23
C LEU A 245 -8.78 -21.43 -0.04
N LYS A 246 -8.30 -21.94 1.07
CA LYS A 246 -8.46 -23.36 1.43
C LYS A 246 -9.91 -23.58 1.85
N THR A 247 -10.60 -24.47 1.17
CA THR A 247 -11.92 -24.92 1.61
C THR A 247 -11.80 -25.59 2.96
N THR A 248 -12.43 -25.05 3.98
CA THR A 248 -12.64 -25.81 5.23
C THR A 248 -13.60 -26.94 4.89
N SER A 249 -13.08 -28.17 4.80
CA SER A 249 -13.96 -29.35 4.81
C SER A 249 -14.76 -29.29 6.11
N ARG A 250 -16.04 -28.97 6.00
CA ARG A 250 -17.01 -29.17 7.10
C ARG A 250 -17.45 -30.61 7.15
#